data_275a0ef1242871fef3ed67e352aaa9ea
#
_entry.id   275a0ef1242871fef3ed67e352aaa9ea
#
_cell.length_a   1.000
_cell.length_b   1.000
_cell.length_c   1.000
_cell.angle_alpha   90.00
_cell.angle_beta   90.00
_cell.angle_gamma   90.00
#
_symmetry.space_group_name_H-M   'P 1'
#
loop_
_entity.id
_entity.type
_entity.pdbx_description
1 polymer ?
#
loop_
_entity_poly.entity_id
_entity_poly.type
_entity_poly.pdbx_seq_one_letter_code
_entity_poly.pdbx_strand_id
1 'polypeptide(L)'
;MLRRLSVRNLAVLAGGEIELGPGLNVLTGETGAGKSLVVDSLALLAGARAAGDLIREGTEGATVSGIFECDAALQARLLEAGIEVEEEELVIRREISREGRNRVFVQDQPVTLRLLQELAPRLLRIHGQRDELGLADPELQRQWLDRLGGEKGLEVAARVAALYAAHAAAAERLERLRGDARLRAERIDLLRFQAGEIAAAHPVAGEEEELRRSRDLLRHREAIARALGGAFGLLYEGDEAVADRLAQARSALSEIAQWEGAAEAAIPELAELEARVQELARELRSRLDDASGDSEPGRLDEIEDRLAQLERLFRKYGASSAELLDTQRRLKAELAELDDSEENRAVMEEAAARTLEVYRAAATELSRLRATWATELVARLERELADLALARARFGVSLETTRRSGSTLQIDGEGVDFGPHGFDHIIFQFAPNPGEPMMPLSRIASGGELARVALALQLAARGEEVAGGPTMVFDEADAGVGGAEGSALGRKLRRLAKRGQILAVTHLAQVASCGHVQHRVTKRVRGGRTFADVQRLERAERVAEIARMLSGEKVTPLSLSHAEEMLVAAGEKR
;
A
#
# COMPACT_ATOMS: atom_id res chain seq x y z
N MET A 1 3.01 -2.54 -33.78
CA MET A 1 3.82 -3.54 -34.53
C MET A 1 5.24 -3.02 -34.69
N LEU A 2 6.26 -3.92 -34.73
CA LEU A 2 7.65 -3.55 -34.99
C LEU A 2 7.86 -3.34 -36.50
N ARG A 3 8.23 -2.13 -36.93
CA ARG A 3 8.49 -1.83 -38.33
C ARG A 3 9.94 -2.12 -38.72
N ARG A 4 10.88 -1.73 -37.85
CA ARG A 4 12.32 -1.87 -38.15
C ARG A 4 13.09 -2.20 -36.88
N LEU A 5 14.02 -3.14 -37.01
CA LEU A 5 15.02 -3.46 -36.00
C LEU A 5 16.40 -3.11 -36.56
N SER A 6 17.15 -2.26 -35.86
CA SER A 6 18.54 -1.92 -36.19
C SER A 6 19.47 -2.40 -35.08
N VAL A 7 20.52 -3.09 -35.44
CA VAL A 7 21.51 -3.65 -34.52
C VAL A 7 22.91 -3.20 -34.95
N ARG A 8 23.73 -2.76 -33.98
CA ARG A 8 25.15 -2.41 -34.20
C ARG A 8 26.02 -3.01 -33.11
N ASN A 9 27.12 -3.63 -33.54
CA ASN A 9 28.17 -4.17 -32.67
C ASN A 9 27.69 -5.19 -31.64
N LEU A 10 26.68 -6.00 -31.96
CA LEU A 10 26.18 -7.04 -31.08
C LEU A 10 26.76 -8.40 -31.50
N ALA A 11 27.72 -8.92 -30.76
CA ALA A 11 28.46 -10.16 -31.04
C ALA A 11 28.94 -10.25 -32.49
N VAL A 12 28.43 -11.18 -33.27
CA VAL A 12 28.82 -11.34 -34.72
C VAL A 12 28.03 -10.41 -35.63
N LEU A 13 26.98 -9.71 -35.17
CA LEU A 13 26.27 -8.68 -35.92
C LEU A 13 27.02 -7.35 -35.80
N ALA A 14 27.81 -7.01 -36.84
CA ALA A 14 28.54 -5.74 -36.87
C ALA A 14 27.61 -4.55 -37.11
N GLY A 15 26.58 -4.75 -37.95
CA GLY A 15 25.54 -3.79 -38.26
C GLY A 15 24.53 -4.46 -39.17
N GLY A 16 23.25 -4.14 -38.97
CA GLY A 16 22.19 -4.66 -39.83
C GLY A 16 20.85 -4.01 -39.50
N GLU A 17 20.02 -3.89 -40.53
CA GLU A 17 18.64 -3.45 -40.41
C GLU A 17 17.71 -4.55 -40.90
N ILE A 18 16.63 -4.79 -40.17
CA ILE A 18 15.62 -5.78 -40.50
C ILE A 18 14.28 -5.06 -40.57
N GLU A 19 13.70 -4.99 -41.75
CA GLU A 19 12.35 -4.44 -41.96
C GLU A 19 11.32 -5.56 -41.85
N LEU A 20 10.44 -5.47 -40.88
CA LEU A 20 9.38 -6.45 -40.67
C LEU A 20 8.08 -5.97 -41.30
N GLY A 21 7.40 -6.88 -42.01
CA GLY A 21 6.10 -6.62 -42.59
C GLY A 21 4.95 -7.07 -41.65
N PRO A 22 3.70 -6.72 -41.99
CA PRO A 22 2.55 -7.28 -41.29
C PRO A 22 2.45 -8.79 -41.50
N GLY A 23 1.80 -9.48 -40.58
CA GLY A 23 1.57 -10.91 -40.64
C GLY A 23 2.78 -11.74 -40.18
N LEU A 24 3.06 -12.88 -40.83
CA LEU A 24 4.10 -13.82 -40.45
C LEU A 24 5.43 -13.47 -41.11
N ASN A 25 6.40 -13.03 -40.34
CA ASN A 25 7.81 -12.89 -40.73
C ASN A 25 8.57 -14.14 -40.27
N VAL A 26 9.38 -14.69 -41.12
CA VAL A 26 10.20 -15.86 -40.79
C VAL A 26 11.68 -15.51 -40.94
N LEU A 27 12.47 -15.96 -39.97
CA LEU A 27 13.92 -15.81 -39.93
C LEU A 27 14.57 -17.19 -40.13
N THR A 28 15.24 -17.37 -41.23
CA THR A 28 15.94 -18.60 -41.61
C THR A 28 17.47 -18.40 -41.65
N GLY A 29 18.21 -19.45 -41.75
CA GLY A 29 19.67 -19.43 -41.81
C GLY A 29 20.29 -20.62 -41.08
N GLU A 30 21.61 -20.81 -41.22
CA GLU A 30 22.35 -21.91 -40.64
C GLU A 30 22.32 -21.85 -39.10
N THR A 31 22.50 -23.01 -38.46
CA THR A 31 22.66 -23.12 -36.99
C THR A 31 23.88 -22.30 -36.55
N GLY A 32 23.72 -21.45 -35.53
CA GLY A 32 24.79 -20.55 -35.09
C GLY A 32 25.06 -19.36 -36.02
N ALA A 33 24.24 -19.08 -37.08
CA ALA A 33 24.42 -17.96 -37.97
C ALA A 33 24.11 -16.59 -37.38
N GLY A 34 23.56 -16.52 -36.16
CA GLY A 34 23.17 -15.26 -35.52
C GLY A 34 21.67 -15.05 -35.40
N LYS A 35 20.83 -16.08 -35.70
CA LYS A 35 19.37 -16.00 -35.51
C LYS A 35 19.00 -15.66 -34.06
N SER A 36 19.63 -16.34 -33.10
CA SER A 36 19.40 -16.06 -31.67
C SER A 36 19.83 -14.64 -31.27
N LEU A 37 20.81 -14.03 -31.97
CA LEU A 37 21.20 -12.64 -31.70
C LEU A 37 20.13 -11.63 -32.11
N VAL A 38 19.31 -11.95 -33.12
CA VAL A 38 18.15 -11.14 -33.48
C VAL A 38 17.10 -11.23 -32.36
N VAL A 39 16.85 -12.42 -31.82
CA VAL A 39 15.97 -12.62 -30.66
C VAL A 39 16.53 -11.91 -29.42
N ASP A 40 17.86 -11.99 -29.18
CA ASP A 40 18.53 -11.27 -28.11
C ASP A 40 18.36 -9.75 -28.23
N SER A 41 18.46 -9.24 -29.47
CA SER A 41 18.24 -7.82 -29.73
C SER A 41 16.81 -7.40 -29.35
N LEU A 42 15.83 -8.22 -29.68
CA LEU A 42 14.43 -7.98 -29.33
C LEU A 42 14.20 -8.11 -27.81
N ALA A 43 14.83 -9.08 -27.16
CA ALA A 43 14.78 -9.21 -25.70
C ALA A 43 15.37 -7.97 -24.99
N LEU A 44 16.45 -7.40 -25.51
CA LEU A 44 17.02 -6.16 -25.00
C LEU A 44 16.03 -5.01 -25.13
N LEU A 45 15.29 -4.88 -26.25
CA LEU A 45 14.24 -3.87 -26.44
C LEU A 45 13.01 -4.15 -25.56
N ALA A 46 12.78 -5.41 -25.16
CA ALA A 46 11.76 -5.79 -24.18
C ALA A 46 12.20 -5.59 -22.71
N GLY A 47 13.41 -5.06 -22.48
CA GLY A 47 13.87 -4.76 -21.11
C GLY A 47 14.66 -5.88 -20.43
N ALA A 48 15.13 -6.90 -21.17
CA ALA A 48 16.02 -7.93 -20.65
C ALA A 48 17.35 -7.32 -20.14
N ARG A 49 18.01 -8.03 -19.22
CA ARG A 49 19.33 -7.61 -18.74
C ARG A 49 20.36 -7.67 -19.85
N ALA A 50 21.14 -6.61 -20.00
CA ALA A 50 22.23 -6.55 -20.94
C ALA A 50 23.51 -7.04 -20.28
N ALA A 51 24.15 -8.06 -20.86
CA ALA A 51 25.44 -8.57 -20.42
C ALA A 51 26.55 -8.04 -21.36
N GLY A 52 27.72 -7.77 -20.81
CA GLY A 52 28.84 -7.19 -21.54
C GLY A 52 29.45 -8.15 -22.60
N ASP A 53 29.19 -9.46 -22.48
CA ASP A 53 29.58 -10.51 -23.43
C ASP A 53 28.82 -10.42 -24.78
N LEU A 54 27.68 -9.74 -24.79
CA LEU A 54 26.93 -9.44 -26.02
C LEU A 54 27.61 -8.38 -26.89
N ILE A 55 28.59 -7.64 -26.38
CA ILE A 55 29.28 -6.61 -27.15
C ILE A 55 30.33 -7.26 -28.06
N ARG A 56 30.34 -6.85 -29.32
CA ARG A 56 31.31 -7.29 -30.29
C ARG A 56 32.74 -7.07 -29.80
N GLU A 57 33.61 -8.06 -29.97
CA GLU A 57 34.99 -7.94 -29.60
C GLU A 57 35.71 -6.83 -30.39
N GLY A 58 36.45 -5.98 -29.68
CA GLY A 58 37.14 -4.82 -30.27
C GLY A 58 36.27 -3.57 -30.42
N THR A 59 35.06 -3.54 -29.85
CA THR A 59 34.21 -2.35 -29.78
C THR A 59 33.92 -1.98 -28.31
N GLU A 60 33.65 -0.71 -28.03
CA GLU A 60 33.39 -0.21 -26.68
C GLU A 60 31.94 -0.42 -26.25
N GLY A 61 31.01 -0.58 -27.22
CA GLY A 61 29.60 -0.76 -26.94
C GLY A 61 28.82 -1.33 -28.10
N ALA A 62 27.59 -1.72 -27.82
CA ALA A 62 26.59 -2.17 -28.77
C ALA A 62 25.34 -1.31 -28.68
N THR A 63 24.63 -1.19 -29.81
CA THR A 63 23.37 -0.45 -29.88
C THR A 63 22.31 -1.29 -30.57
N VAL A 64 21.13 -1.34 -29.94
CA VAL A 64 19.93 -1.95 -30.52
C VAL A 64 18.83 -0.89 -30.55
N SER A 65 18.18 -0.72 -31.69
CA SER A 65 17.07 0.22 -31.85
C SER A 65 15.90 -0.45 -32.56
N GLY A 66 14.69 -0.16 -32.11
CA GLY A 66 13.43 -0.62 -32.70
C GLY A 66 12.50 0.55 -32.98
N ILE A 67 11.88 0.53 -34.16
CA ILE A 67 10.80 1.46 -34.52
C ILE A 67 9.50 0.69 -34.47
N PHE A 68 8.58 1.15 -33.65
CA PHE A 68 7.29 0.52 -33.40
C PHE A 68 6.14 1.46 -33.80
N GLU A 69 5.04 0.88 -34.22
CA GLU A 69 3.78 1.63 -34.31
C GLU A 69 3.26 1.92 -32.91
N CYS A 70 2.81 3.15 -32.68
CA CYS A 70 2.30 3.64 -31.43
C CYS A 70 0.79 3.88 -31.53
N ASP A 71 0.01 3.12 -30.78
CA ASP A 71 -1.44 3.33 -30.67
C ASP A 71 -1.78 4.44 -29.65
N ALA A 72 -3.02 4.93 -29.69
CA ALA A 72 -3.48 6.01 -28.82
C ALA A 72 -3.34 5.69 -27.31
N ALA A 73 -3.49 4.41 -26.92
CA ALA A 73 -3.37 3.99 -25.52
C ALA A 73 -1.89 4.02 -25.07
N LEU A 74 -0.96 3.68 -25.94
CA LEU A 74 0.47 3.75 -25.69
C LEU A 74 0.95 5.21 -25.68
N GLN A 75 0.43 6.05 -26.59
CA GLN A 75 0.70 7.50 -26.63
C GLN A 75 0.27 8.16 -25.32
N ALA A 76 -0.95 7.88 -24.82
CA ALA A 76 -1.43 8.42 -23.55
C ALA A 76 -0.51 8.04 -22.38
N ARG A 77 -0.05 6.79 -22.34
CA ARG A 77 0.87 6.30 -21.28
C ARG A 77 2.25 6.97 -21.36
N LEU A 78 2.76 7.21 -22.57
CA LEU A 78 4.03 7.91 -22.77
C LEU A 78 3.93 9.38 -22.40
N LEU A 79 2.81 10.02 -22.72
CA LEU A 79 2.55 11.40 -22.34
C LEU A 79 2.51 11.58 -20.81
N GLU A 80 1.90 10.64 -20.08
CA GLU A 80 1.95 10.60 -18.60
C GLU A 80 3.39 10.51 -18.06
N ALA A 81 4.29 9.88 -18.80
CA ALA A 81 5.72 9.82 -18.50
C ALA A 81 6.52 11.03 -19.01
N GLY A 82 5.87 12.03 -19.61
CA GLY A 82 6.51 13.22 -20.16
C GLY A 82 7.19 12.99 -21.51
N ILE A 83 6.80 11.94 -22.25
CA ILE A 83 7.38 11.59 -23.54
C ILE A 83 6.33 11.84 -24.64
N GLU A 84 6.61 12.78 -25.51
CA GLU A 84 5.78 13.05 -26.68
C GLU A 84 6.18 12.14 -27.85
N VAL A 85 5.18 11.62 -28.55
CA VAL A 85 5.37 10.77 -29.74
C VAL A 85 4.76 11.49 -30.96
N GLU A 86 5.60 11.79 -31.89
CA GLU A 86 5.19 12.35 -33.19
C GLU A 86 4.92 11.22 -34.19
N GLU A 87 4.00 11.43 -35.17
CA GLU A 87 3.76 10.58 -36.33
C GLU A 87 3.42 9.09 -36.05
N GLU A 88 2.85 8.76 -34.88
CA GLU A 88 2.51 7.38 -34.50
C GLU A 88 3.69 6.38 -34.52
N GLU A 89 4.93 6.87 -34.55
CA GLU A 89 6.15 6.06 -34.53
C GLU A 89 6.87 6.20 -33.19
N LEU A 90 7.06 5.06 -32.50
CA LEU A 90 7.80 4.98 -31.28
C LEU A 90 9.19 4.40 -31.50
N VAL A 91 10.22 5.18 -31.23
CA VAL A 91 11.61 4.75 -31.31
C VAL A 91 12.11 4.35 -29.92
N ILE A 92 12.57 3.12 -29.79
CA ILE A 92 13.22 2.62 -28.57
C ILE A 92 14.66 2.25 -28.90
N ARG A 93 15.62 2.76 -28.13
CA ARG A 93 17.05 2.51 -28.32
C ARG A 93 17.69 2.08 -27.02
N ARG A 94 18.50 1.01 -27.09
CA ARG A 94 19.36 0.54 -25.99
C ARG A 94 20.82 0.65 -26.39
N GLU A 95 21.59 1.28 -25.52
CA GLU A 95 23.04 1.34 -25.60
C GLU A 95 23.66 0.51 -24.49
N ILE A 96 24.52 -0.40 -24.84
CA ILE A 96 25.22 -1.32 -23.94
C ILE A 96 26.70 -0.97 -23.97
N SER A 97 27.30 -0.72 -22.83
CA SER A 97 28.72 -0.38 -22.70
C SER A 97 29.48 -1.45 -21.92
N ARG A 98 30.74 -1.70 -22.29
CA ARG A 98 31.65 -2.60 -21.53
C ARG A 98 31.92 -2.13 -20.11
N GLU A 99 31.82 -0.82 -19.88
CA GLU A 99 31.96 -0.22 -18.54
C GLU A 99 30.74 -0.42 -17.64
N GLY A 100 29.72 -1.17 -18.09
CA GLY A 100 28.52 -1.50 -17.33
C GLY A 100 27.45 -0.42 -17.29
N ARG A 101 27.64 0.74 -17.93
CA ARG A 101 26.64 1.82 -18.01
C ARG A 101 25.72 1.59 -19.20
N ASN A 102 24.65 0.83 -18.98
CA ASN A 102 23.61 0.62 -19.99
C ASN A 102 22.61 1.77 -19.97
N ARG A 103 22.25 2.29 -21.15
CA ARG A 103 21.29 3.37 -21.32
C ARG A 103 20.09 2.92 -22.12
N VAL A 104 18.94 3.45 -21.78
CA VAL A 104 17.67 3.24 -22.49
C VAL A 104 17.16 4.60 -22.94
N PHE A 105 16.72 4.68 -24.18
CA PHE A 105 16.12 5.88 -24.73
C PHE A 105 14.77 5.53 -25.36
N VAL A 106 13.80 6.39 -25.14
CA VAL A 106 12.49 6.39 -25.81
C VAL A 106 12.32 7.78 -26.44
N GLN A 107 12.12 7.86 -27.75
CA GLN A 107 12.10 9.11 -28.50
C GLN A 107 13.32 10.02 -28.18
N ASP A 108 14.52 9.42 -28.18
CA ASP A 108 15.78 10.07 -27.81
C ASP A 108 15.87 10.63 -26.39
N GLN A 109 14.83 10.50 -25.56
CA GLN A 109 14.87 10.85 -24.15
C GLN A 109 15.39 9.67 -23.31
N PRO A 110 16.35 9.90 -22.39
CA PRO A 110 16.85 8.85 -21.50
C PRO A 110 15.77 8.45 -20.48
N VAL A 111 15.49 7.14 -20.40
CA VAL A 111 14.48 6.60 -19.50
C VAL A 111 15.04 5.49 -18.61
N THR A 112 14.31 5.13 -17.58
CA THR A 112 14.67 4.02 -16.71
C THR A 112 14.36 2.67 -17.39
N LEU A 113 15.12 1.63 -17.02
CA LEU A 113 14.82 0.27 -17.46
C LEU A 113 13.43 -0.19 -17.03
N ARG A 114 12.98 0.27 -15.86
CA ARG A 114 11.65 -0.02 -15.33
C ARG A 114 10.54 0.50 -16.26
N LEU A 115 10.64 1.72 -16.75
CA LEU A 115 9.67 2.26 -17.70
C LEU A 115 9.65 1.42 -18.99
N LEU A 116 10.81 1.03 -19.50
CA LEU A 116 10.87 0.14 -20.65
C LEU A 116 10.16 -1.21 -20.38
N GLN A 117 10.39 -1.82 -19.22
CA GLN A 117 9.74 -3.08 -18.83
C GLN A 117 8.21 -2.94 -18.68
N GLU A 118 7.72 -1.78 -18.26
CA GLU A 118 6.28 -1.49 -18.21
C GLU A 118 5.65 -1.34 -19.62
N LEU A 119 6.40 -0.81 -20.58
CA LEU A 119 5.95 -0.63 -21.98
C LEU A 119 6.07 -1.92 -22.81
N ALA A 120 7.09 -2.73 -22.53
CA ALA A 120 7.49 -3.89 -23.33
C ALA A 120 6.35 -4.88 -23.64
N PRO A 121 5.45 -5.27 -22.69
CA PRO A 121 4.37 -6.22 -22.98
C PRO A 121 3.37 -5.77 -24.04
N ARG A 122 3.31 -4.45 -24.33
CA ARG A 122 2.48 -3.87 -25.40
C ARG A 122 3.19 -3.82 -26.73
N LEU A 123 4.51 -3.94 -26.74
CA LEU A 123 5.36 -3.81 -27.93
C LEU A 123 5.84 -5.16 -28.47
N LEU A 124 6.33 -6.01 -27.56
CA LEU A 124 6.98 -7.28 -27.88
C LEU A 124 6.58 -8.35 -26.88
N ARG A 125 6.29 -9.56 -27.38
CA ARG A 125 6.15 -10.78 -26.58
C ARG A 125 7.02 -11.86 -27.18
N ILE A 126 8.00 -12.34 -26.41
CA ILE A 126 8.96 -13.34 -26.85
C ILE A 126 8.61 -14.67 -26.18
N HIS A 127 8.41 -15.70 -27.02
CA HIS A 127 8.08 -17.04 -26.57
C HIS A 127 9.19 -18.01 -26.99
N GLY A 128 9.81 -18.73 -26.03
CA GLY A 128 10.92 -19.63 -26.26
C GLY A 128 11.80 -19.78 -25.02
N GLN A 129 13.06 -20.15 -25.23
CA GLN A 129 14.03 -20.42 -24.15
C GLN A 129 14.29 -19.21 -23.21
N ARG A 130 13.90 -18.01 -23.60
CA ARG A 130 14.10 -16.74 -22.89
C ARG A 130 12.78 -16.07 -22.44
N ASP A 131 11.73 -16.87 -22.27
CA ASP A 131 10.43 -16.37 -21.77
C ASP A 131 10.48 -16.15 -20.24
N GLU A 132 11.45 -15.30 -19.79
CA GLU A 132 11.60 -14.96 -18.37
C GLU A 132 10.44 -14.12 -17.83
N LEU A 133 9.58 -13.56 -18.69
CA LEU A 133 8.52 -12.61 -18.33
C LEU A 133 7.13 -12.97 -18.90
N GLY A 134 6.98 -14.18 -19.47
CA GLY A 134 5.78 -14.55 -20.21
C GLY A 134 4.84 -15.47 -19.44
N LEU A 135 4.67 -16.70 -19.99
CA LEU A 135 3.69 -17.67 -19.51
C LEU A 135 3.88 -18.19 -18.08
N ALA A 136 5.08 -18.03 -17.52
CA ALA A 136 5.39 -18.43 -16.16
C ALA A 136 4.87 -17.45 -15.09
N ASP A 137 4.48 -16.23 -15.48
CA ASP A 137 3.97 -15.20 -14.57
C ASP A 137 2.50 -15.47 -14.19
N PRO A 138 2.20 -15.73 -12.90
CA PRO A 138 0.83 -15.96 -12.43
C PRO A 138 -0.12 -14.81 -12.73
N GLU A 139 0.35 -13.57 -12.74
CA GLU A 139 -0.46 -12.41 -13.05
C GLU A 139 -0.90 -12.39 -14.52
N LEU A 140 0.01 -12.76 -15.45
CA LEU A 140 -0.34 -12.92 -16.85
C LEU A 140 -1.27 -14.10 -17.07
N GLN A 141 -1.09 -15.23 -16.36
CA GLN A 141 -1.99 -16.38 -16.42
C GLN A 141 -3.40 -15.99 -15.98
N ARG A 142 -3.53 -15.20 -14.91
CA ARG A 142 -4.81 -14.66 -14.46
C ARG A 142 -5.46 -13.77 -15.53
N GLN A 143 -4.70 -12.84 -16.10
CA GLN A 143 -5.21 -11.96 -17.16
C GLN A 143 -5.65 -12.74 -18.39
N TRP A 144 -4.94 -13.80 -18.74
CA TRP A 144 -5.34 -14.71 -19.81
C TRP A 144 -6.71 -15.35 -19.54
N LEU A 145 -6.89 -15.88 -18.35
CA LEU A 145 -8.13 -16.52 -17.96
C LEU A 145 -9.29 -15.51 -17.92
N ASP A 146 -9.09 -14.32 -17.35
CA ASP A 146 -10.11 -13.27 -17.27
C ASP A 146 -10.53 -12.78 -18.67
N ARG A 147 -9.61 -12.68 -19.64
CA ARG A 147 -9.91 -12.33 -21.04
C ARG A 147 -10.76 -13.36 -21.77
N LEU A 148 -10.65 -14.64 -21.39
CA LEU A 148 -11.52 -15.70 -21.95
C LEU A 148 -12.98 -15.48 -21.62
N GLY A 149 -13.28 -14.81 -20.51
CA GLY A 149 -14.62 -14.37 -20.16
C GLY A 149 -15.19 -13.29 -21.08
N GLY A 150 -14.39 -12.75 -22.01
CA GLY A 150 -14.75 -11.65 -22.88
C GLY A 150 -15.05 -10.37 -22.12
N GLU A 151 -15.89 -9.50 -22.71
CA GLU A 151 -16.27 -8.22 -22.11
C GLU A 151 -16.89 -8.40 -20.70
N LYS A 152 -17.78 -9.38 -20.57
CA LYS A 152 -18.40 -9.74 -19.28
C LYS A 152 -17.38 -10.15 -18.20
N GLY A 153 -16.36 -10.90 -18.58
CA GLY A 153 -15.29 -11.32 -17.67
C GLY A 153 -14.47 -10.13 -17.17
N LEU A 154 -14.14 -9.22 -18.07
CA LEU A 154 -13.41 -7.99 -17.74
C LEU A 154 -14.24 -7.04 -16.86
N GLU A 155 -15.55 -6.93 -17.11
CA GLU A 155 -16.47 -6.15 -16.26
C GLU A 155 -16.53 -6.69 -14.83
N VAL A 156 -16.69 -8.02 -14.67
CA VAL A 156 -16.73 -8.65 -13.33
C VAL A 156 -15.40 -8.46 -12.61
N ALA A 157 -14.27 -8.64 -13.28
CA ALA A 157 -12.94 -8.42 -12.69
C ALA A 157 -12.75 -6.95 -12.28
N ALA A 158 -13.16 -5.99 -13.11
CA ALA A 158 -13.10 -4.56 -12.79
C ALA A 158 -14.01 -4.21 -11.60
N ARG A 159 -15.19 -4.81 -11.52
CA ARG A 159 -16.11 -4.66 -10.37
C ARG A 159 -15.48 -5.16 -9.07
N VAL A 160 -14.83 -6.34 -9.09
CA VAL A 160 -14.13 -6.89 -7.93
C VAL A 160 -13.01 -5.94 -7.48
N ALA A 161 -12.24 -5.39 -8.42
CA ALA A 161 -11.17 -4.43 -8.12
C ALA A 161 -11.72 -3.14 -7.47
N ALA A 162 -12.83 -2.61 -7.99
CA ALA A 162 -13.48 -1.43 -7.41
C ALA A 162 -14.02 -1.69 -6.00
N LEU A 163 -14.63 -2.85 -5.77
CA LEU A 163 -15.13 -3.24 -4.45
C LEU A 163 -14.01 -3.48 -3.44
N TYR A 164 -12.89 -4.05 -3.89
CA TYR A 164 -11.69 -4.16 -3.06
C TYR A 164 -11.17 -2.78 -2.62
N ALA A 165 -11.07 -1.84 -3.56
CA ALA A 165 -10.62 -0.47 -3.27
C ALA A 165 -11.56 0.23 -2.26
N ALA A 166 -12.88 0.05 -2.40
CA ALA A 166 -13.86 0.58 -1.45
C ALA A 166 -13.71 -0.03 -0.05
N HIS A 167 -13.50 -1.36 0.04
CA HIS A 167 -13.25 -2.04 1.30
C HIS A 167 -11.92 -1.61 1.92
N ALA A 168 -10.84 -1.54 1.14
CA ALA A 168 -9.51 -1.11 1.61
C ALA A 168 -9.56 0.31 2.21
N ALA A 169 -10.28 1.23 1.55
CA ALA A 169 -10.47 2.58 2.07
C ALA A 169 -11.28 2.62 3.38
N ALA A 170 -12.32 1.78 3.49
CA ALA A 170 -13.11 1.67 4.73
C ALA A 170 -12.30 1.05 5.87
N ALA A 171 -11.53 0.00 5.60
CA ALA A 171 -10.66 -0.66 6.56
C ALA A 171 -9.52 0.27 7.03
N GLU A 172 -8.91 1.04 6.14
CA GLU A 172 -7.88 2.02 6.50
C GLU A 172 -8.42 3.12 7.43
N ARG A 173 -9.64 3.62 7.14
CA ARG A 173 -10.29 4.60 8.03
C ARG A 173 -10.54 4.03 9.42
N LEU A 174 -11.01 2.78 9.50
CA LEU A 174 -11.23 2.08 10.77
C LEU A 174 -9.92 1.88 11.54
N GLU A 175 -8.85 1.48 10.88
CA GLU A 175 -7.54 1.29 11.53
C GLU A 175 -6.94 2.60 12.07
N ARG A 176 -7.12 3.71 11.36
CA ARG A 176 -6.72 5.04 11.89
C ARG A 176 -7.45 5.36 13.19
N LEU A 177 -8.77 5.10 13.26
CA LEU A 177 -9.54 5.29 14.48
C LEU A 177 -9.12 4.34 15.61
N ARG A 178 -8.72 3.09 15.29
CA ARG A 178 -8.24 2.11 16.27
C ARG A 178 -6.86 2.45 16.82
N GLY A 179 -5.97 2.98 15.99
CA GLY A 179 -4.63 3.40 16.43
C GLY A 179 -4.67 4.45 17.54
N ASP A 180 -5.64 5.35 17.50
CA ASP A 180 -5.86 6.38 18.51
C ASP A 180 -6.68 5.90 19.73
N ALA A 181 -7.33 4.74 19.66
CA ALA A 181 -8.30 4.30 20.66
C ALA A 181 -7.71 4.10 22.06
N ARG A 182 -6.49 3.59 22.16
CA ARG A 182 -5.83 3.38 23.46
C ARG A 182 -5.46 4.71 24.13
N LEU A 183 -4.84 5.62 23.37
CA LEU A 183 -4.51 6.96 23.86
C LEU A 183 -5.78 7.74 24.22
N ARG A 184 -6.84 7.53 23.44
CA ARG A 184 -8.15 8.14 23.68
C ARG A 184 -8.81 7.61 24.95
N ALA A 185 -8.80 6.30 25.19
CA ALA A 185 -9.33 5.70 26.42
C ALA A 185 -8.61 6.24 27.65
N GLU A 186 -7.28 6.29 27.66
CA GLU A 186 -6.49 6.89 28.73
C GLU A 186 -6.84 8.38 28.94
N ARG A 187 -7.11 9.12 27.85
CA ARG A 187 -7.54 10.53 27.93
C ARG A 187 -8.95 10.68 28.52
N ILE A 188 -9.89 9.83 28.10
CA ILE A 188 -11.26 9.80 28.65
C ILE A 188 -11.25 9.53 30.16
N ASP A 189 -10.48 8.54 30.62
CA ASP A 189 -10.37 8.22 32.03
C ASP A 189 -9.78 9.36 32.84
N LEU A 190 -8.76 10.03 32.32
CA LEU A 190 -8.17 11.21 32.94
C LEU A 190 -9.17 12.36 33.03
N LEU A 191 -9.90 12.65 31.94
CA LEU A 191 -10.89 13.73 31.90
C LEU A 191 -12.06 13.44 32.84
N ARG A 192 -12.56 12.20 32.90
CA ARG A 192 -13.61 11.78 33.84
C ARG A 192 -13.16 11.95 35.28
N PHE A 193 -11.93 11.54 35.61
CA PHE A 193 -11.37 11.73 36.95
C PHE A 193 -11.29 13.21 37.32
N GLN A 194 -10.72 14.05 36.46
CA GLN A 194 -10.58 15.48 36.71
C GLN A 194 -11.94 16.20 36.84
N ALA A 195 -12.86 15.92 35.94
CA ALA A 195 -14.20 16.49 36.01
C ALA A 195 -14.98 16.02 37.25
N GLY A 196 -14.79 14.77 37.66
CA GLY A 196 -15.37 14.18 38.87
C GLY A 196 -14.82 14.80 40.15
N GLU A 197 -13.51 15.03 40.24
CA GLU A 197 -12.87 15.68 41.40
C GLU A 197 -13.38 17.12 41.61
N ILE A 198 -13.54 17.88 40.52
CA ILE A 198 -14.13 19.21 40.61
C ILE A 198 -15.63 19.15 40.97
N ALA A 199 -16.37 18.23 40.34
CA ALA A 199 -17.81 18.08 40.60
C ALA A 199 -18.12 17.69 42.06
N ALA A 200 -17.32 16.78 42.65
CA ALA A 200 -17.50 16.35 44.05
C ALA A 200 -17.31 17.47 45.06
N ALA A 201 -16.55 18.49 44.71
CA ALA A 201 -16.36 19.64 45.58
C ALA A 201 -17.50 20.70 45.48
N HIS A 202 -18.39 20.61 44.51
CA HIS A 202 -19.51 21.55 44.31
C HIS A 202 -19.09 23.02 44.41
N PRO A 203 -18.09 23.53 43.68
CA PRO A 203 -17.64 24.91 43.78
C PRO A 203 -18.73 25.88 43.34
N VAL A 204 -18.84 27.02 44.04
CA VAL A 204 -19.74 28.11 43.67
C VAL A 204 -18.90 29.34 43.30
N ALA A 205 -19.28 30.02 42.23
CA ALA A 205 -18.54 31.21 41.75
C ALA A 205 -18.45 32.28 42.84
N GLY A 206 -17.22 32.73 43.17
CA GLY A 206 -16.95 33.73 44.20
C GLY A 206 -17.01 33.25 45.66
N GLU A 207 -17.22 31.95 45.88
CA GLU A 207 -17.29 31.32 47.22
C GLU A 207 -16.04 31.61 48.06
N GLU A 208 -14.86 31.54 47.44
CA GLU A 208 -13.61 31.78 48.17
C GLU A 208 -13.46 33.17 48.70
N GLU A 209 -13.97 34.19 48.02
CA GLU A 209 -13.91 35.57 48.48
C GLU A 209 -14.85 35.79 49.66
N GLU A 210 -16.05 35.22 49.60
CA GLU A 210 -17.05 35.29 50.69
C GLU A 210 -16.57 34.56 51.93
N LEU A 211 -15.99 33.35 51.75
CA LEU A 211 -15.41 32.58 52.86
C LEU A 211 -14.22 33.33 53.49
N ARG A 212 -13.33 33.92 52.71
CA ARG A 212 -12.21 34.71 53.24
C ARG A 212 -12.67 35.91 54.05
N ARG A 213 -13.67 36.66 53.53
CA ARG A 213 -14.27 37.78 54.29
C ARG A 213 -14.87 37.30 55.60
N SER A 214 -15.64 36.22 55.59
CA SER A 214 -16.25 35.64 56.76
C SER A 214 -15.22 35.13 57.77
N ARG A 215 -14.17 34.45 57.32
CA ARG A 215 -13.02 34.01 58.14
C ARG A 215 -12.35 35.18 58.84
N ASP A 216 -12.03 36.25 58.08
CA ASP A 216 -11.32 37.40 58.61
C ASP A 216 -12.17 38.13 59.66
N LEU A 217 -13.48 38.26 59.44
CA LEU A 217 -14.42 38.82 60.40
C LEU A 217 -14.49 37.96 61.69
N LEU A 218 -14.62 36.64 61.56
CA LEU A 218 -14.68 35.74 62.72
C LEU A 218 -13.37 35.71 63.52
N ARG A 219 -12.21 35.69 62.82
CA ARG A 219 -10.90 35.77 63.50
C ARG A 219 -10.74 37.09 64.28
N HIS A 220 -11.19 38.20 63.75
CA HIS A 220 -11.17 39.47 64.49
C HIS A 220 -12.07 39.43 65.71
N ARG A 221 -13.31 38.89 65.59
CA ARG A 221 -14.23 38.72 66.73
C ARG A 221 -13.62 37.82 67.81
N GLU A 222 -13.07 36.66 67.46
CA GLU A 222 -12.42 35.77 68.41
C GLU A 222 -11.19 36.42 69.08
N ALA A 223 -10.42 37.19 68.34
CA ALA A 223 -9.28 37.91 68.94
C ALA A 223 -9.74 38.97 69.94
N ILE A 224 -10.81 39.70 69.60
CA ILE A 224 -11.43 40.66 70.50
C ILE A 224 -11.99 39.98 71.74
N ALA A 225 -12.79 38.91 71.57
CA ALA A 225 -13.35 38.13 72.67
C ALA A 225 -12.27 37.57 73.61
N ARG A 226 -11.19 37.03 73.04
CA ARG A 226 -10.07 36.49 73.79
C ARG A 226 -9.33 37.57 74.57
N ALA A 227 -9.09 38.78 73.98
CA ALA A 227 -8.46 39.87 74.64
C ALA A 227 -9.33 40.45 75.80
N LEU A 228 -10.66 40.60 75.52
CA LEU A 228 -11.60 41.08 76.52
C LEU A 228 -11.77 40.08 77.68
N GLY A 229 -11.86 38.76 77.35
CA GLY A 229 -11.96 37.70 78.35
C GLY A 229 -10.69 37.59 79.22
N GLY A 230 -9.52 37.68 78.59
CA GLY A 230 -8.23 37.74 79.31
C GLY A 230 -8.15 38.94 80.24
N ALA A 231 -8.54 40.14 79.78
CA ALA A 231 -8.53 41.35 80.60
C ALA A 231 -9.56 41.25 81.75
N PHE A 232 -10.75 40.74 81.48
CA PHE A 232 -11.79 40.50 82.52
C PHE A 232 -11.32 39.48 83.55
N GLY A 233 -10.70 38.39 83.18
CA GLY A 233 -10.16 37.40 84.04
C GLY A 233 -9.09 37.95 85.02
N LEU A 234 -8.18 38.77 84.45
CA LEU A 234 -7.12 39.44 85.26
C LEU A 234 -7.69 40.41 86.27
N LEU A 235 -8.74 41.12 85.91
CA LEU A 235 -9.32 42.17 86.75
C LEU A 235 -10.29 41.60 87.80
N TYR A 236 -11.08 40.56 87.42
CA TYR A 236 -12.21 40.18 88.32
C TYR A 236 -12.44 38.67 88.54
N GLU A 237 -12.27 37.77 87.55
CA GLU A 237 -12.73 36.39 87.65
C GLU A 237 -11.58 35.35 87.84
N GLY A 238 -10.33 35.75 87.58
CA GLY A 238 -9.19 34.84 87.69
C GLY A 238 -8.69 34.66 89.11
N ASP A 239 -7.99 33.52 89.40
CA ASP A 239 -7.24 33.36 90.61
C ASP A 239 -6.25 34.54 90.79
N GLU A 240 -6.29 35.20 91.98
CA GLU A 240 -5.54 36.41 92.27
C GLU A 240 -5.94 37.65 91.39
N ALA A 241 -7.18 37.82 91.05
CA ALA A 241 -7.69 38.97 90.39
C ALA A 241 -7.36 40.29 91.13
N VAL A 242 -7.22 41.38 90.35
CA VAL A 242 -6.90 42.69 90.94
C VAL A 242 -7.93 43.12 91.96
N ALA A 243 -9.25 42.84 91.71
CA ALA A 243 -10.31 43.14 92.67
C ALA A 243 -10.10 42.43 94.06
N ASP A 244 -9.75 41.14 93.97
CA ASP A 244 -9.50 40.35 95.20
C ASP A 244 -8.27 40.85 95.98
N ARG A 245 -7.19 41.18 95.25
CA ARG A 245 -5.95 41.72 95.85
C ARG A 245 -6.19 43.10 96.45
N LEU A 246 -6.99 43.95 95.85
CA LEU A 246 -7.38 45.21 96.45
C LEU A 246 -8.23 45.03 97.73
N ALA A 247 -9.17 44.08 97.71
CA ALA A 247 -9.99 43.75 98.87
C ALA A 247 -9.13 43.19 100.01
N GLN A 248 -8.16 42.31 99.70
CA GLN A 248 -7.22 41.76 100.72
C GLN A 248 -6.33 42.88 101.34
N ALA A 249 -5.80 43.77 100.47
CA ALA A 249 -5.02 44.91 100.95
C ALA A 249 -5.83 45.84 101.83
N ARG A 250 -7.07 46.16 101.42
CA ARG A 250 -7.99 46.96 102.25
C ARG A 250 -8.34 46.28 103.57
N SER A 251 -8.54 44.96 103.58
CA SER A 251 -8.78 44.18 104.81
C SER A 251 -7.58 44.28 105.77
N ALA A 252 -6.38 44.03 105.26
CA ALA A 252 -5.15 44.06 106.06
C ALA A 252 -4.92 45.47 106.69
N LEU A 253 -5.16 46.54 105.90
CA LEU A 253 -5.03 47.91 106.43
C LEU A 253 -6.14 48.24 107.45
N SER A 254 -7.32 47.67 107.27
CA SER A 254 -8.43 47.85 108.23
C SER A 254 -8.10 47.30 109.56
N GLU A 255 -7.31 46.23 109.70
CA GLU A 255 -6.90 45.65 110.96
C GLU A 255 -5.99 46.57 111.77
N ILE A 256 -5.19 47.42 111.13
CA ILE A 256 -4.23 48.30 111.81
C ILE A 256 -4.66 49.79 111.83
N ALA A 257 -5.75 50.17 111.13
CA ALA A 257 -6.24 51.54 110.95
C ALA A 257 -6.43 52.30 112.28
N GLN A 258 -6.80 51.61 113.38
CA GLN A 258 -7.01 52.26 114.73
C GLN A 258 -5.69 52.70 115.37
N TRP A 259 -4.54 52.21 114.82
CA TRP A 259 -3.23 52.53 115.42
C TRP A 259 -2.34 53.34 114.44
N GLU A 260 -2.66 53.33 113.17
CA GLU A 260 -1.84 53.95 112.11
C GLU A 260 -2.70 54.85 111.24
N GLY A 261 -2.58 56.16 111.34
CA GLY A 261 -3.42 57.12 110.62
C GLY A 261 -3.20 57.09 109.09
N ALA A 262 -2.01 56.70 108.67
CA ALA A 262 -1.77 56.54 107.23
C ALA A 262 -2.54 55.34 106.67
N ALA A 263 -2.73 54.25 107.44
CA ALA A 263 -3.54 53.12 107.03
C ALA A 263 -5.02 53.47 106.93
N GLU A 264 -5.56 54.29 107.89
CA GLU A 264 -6.94 54.80 107.87
C GLU A 264 -7.21 55.63 106.59
N ALA A 265 -6.27 56.50 106.18
CA ALA A 265 -6.41 57.33 104.99
C ALA A 265 -6.37 56.52 103.68
N ALA A 266 -5.66 55.41 103.58
CA ALA A 266 -5.53 54.57 102.41
C ALA A 266 -6.78 53.68 102.17
N ILE A 267 -7.59 53.35 103.19
CA ILE A 267 -8.79 52.51 103.04
C ILE A 267 -9.85 53.07 102.07
N PRO A 268 -10.19 54.34 102.08
CA PRO A 268 -11.12 54.89 101.12
C PRO A 268 -10.56 54.94 99.69
N GLU A 269 -9.23 55.16 99.57
CA GLU A 269 -8.63 55.16 98.25
C GLU A 269 -8.66 53.76 97.60
N LEU A 270 -8.36 52.71 98.40
CA LEU A 270 -8.47 51.33 97.93
C LEU A 270 -9.91 50.96 97.64
N ALA A 271 -10.87 51.40 98.46
CA ALA A 271 -12.30 51.20 98.17
C ALA A 271 -12.75 51.85 96.86
N GLU A 272 -12.21 53.02 96.57
CA GLU A 272 -12.47 53.71 95.23
C GLU A 272 -11.84 52.93 94.11
N LEU A 273 -10.59 52.50 94.20
CA LEU A 273 -9.94 51.68 93.19
C LEU A 273 -10.70 50.36 92.99
N GLU A 274 -11.15 49.70 94.02
CA GLU A 274 -11.93 48.45 93.97
C GLU A 274 -13.25 48.70 93.19
N ALA A 275 -13.96 49.78 93.49
CA ALA A 275 -15.19 50.15 92.82
C ALA A 275 -14.93 50.45 91.29
N ARG A 276 -13.83 51.15 90.98
CA ARG A 276 -13.43 51.40 89.59
C ARG A 276 -13.05 50.13 88.83
N VAL A 277 -12.32 49.23 89.43
CA VAL A 277 -11.99 47.91 88.85
C VAL A 277 -13.26 47.13 88.57
N GLN A 278 -14.22 47.10 89.55
CA GLN A 278 -15.51 46.40 89.37
C GLN A 278 -16.36 47.04 88.25
N GLU A 279 -16.33 48.35 88.07
CA GLU A 279 -17.02 49.02 87.01
C GLU A 279 -16.42 48.71 85.63
N LEU A 280 -15.10 48.74 85.51
CA LEU A 280 -14.36 48.37 84.31
C LEU A 280 -14.60 46.89 83.97
N ALA A 281 -14.59 45.99 84.98
CA ALA A 281 -14.88 44.57 84.81
C ALA A 281 -16.29 44.36 84.25
N ARG A 282 -17.30 45.11 84.70
CA ARG A 282 -18.66 45.02 84.20
C ARG A 282 -18.76 45.50 82.74
N GLU A 283 -18.05 46.58 82.40
CA GLU A 283 -17.98 47.08 81.01
C GLU A 283 -17.30 46.06 80.11
N LEU A 284 -16.15 45.50 80.52
CA LEU A 284 -15.46 44.45 79.73
C LEU A 284 -16.31 43.21 79.54
N ARG A 285 -17.07 42.80 80.59
CA ARG A 285 -18.02 41.66 80.52
C ARG A 285 -19.11 41.91 79.51
N SER A 286 -19.75 43.11 79.55
CA SER A 286 -20.78 43.47 78.58
C SER A 286 -20.24 43.44 77.16
N ARG A 287 -19.06 43.97 76.91
CA ARG A 287 -18.42 43.93 75.58
C ARG A 287 -18.02 42.54 75.16
N LEU A 288 -17.61 41.67 76.08
CA LEU A 288 -17.32 40.27 75.84
C LEU A 288 -18.57 39.51 75.43
N ASP A 289 -19.70 39.74 76.12
CA ASP A 289 -20.98 39.13 75.80
C ASP A 289 -21.45 39.56 74.40
N ASP A 290 -21.31 40.84 74.02
CA ASP A 290 -21.59 41.35 72.69
C ASP A 290 -20.70 40.74 71.62
N ALA A 291 -19.38 40.56 71.89
CA ALA A 291 -18.45 39.95 70.97
C ALA A 291 -18.68 38.43 70.81
N SER A 292 -19.21 37.75 71.83
CA SER A 292 -19.45 36.30 71.86
C SER A 292 -20.86 35.92 71.40
N GLY A 293 -21.84 36.85 71.39
CA GLY A 293 -23.28 36.58 71.30
C GLY A 293 -23.80 36.03 69.97
N ASP A 294 -23.02 36.07 68.83
CA ASP A 294 -23.41 35.58 67.51
C ASP A 294 -22.42 34.53 66.91
N SER A 295 -21.55 33.98 67.71
CA SER A 295 -20.55 33.03 67.21
C SER A 295 -21.04 31.59 67.41
N GLU A 296 -21.47 30.91 66.35
CA GLU A 296 -21.64 29.45 66.36
C GLU A 296 -20.26 28.78 66.56
N PRO A 297 -20.12 27.97 67.63
CA PRO A 297 -18.88 27.24 67.90
C PRO A 297 -18.53 26.33 66.70
N GLY A 298 -17.30 26.41 66.14
CA GLY A 298 -16.82 25.58 65.04
C GLY A 298 -17.03 26.21 63.65
N ARG A 299 -17.72 27.35 63.53
CA ARG A 299 -17.97 28.00 62.22
C ARG A 299 -16.68 28.44 61.54
N LEU A 300 -15.69 28.88 62.30
CA LEU A 300 -14.38 29.26 61.76
C LEU A 300 -13.65 28.02 61.22
N ASP A 301 -13.66 26.89 61.91
CA ASP A 301 -13.04 25.64 61.47
C ASP A 301 -13.70 25.14 60.18
N GLU A 302 -15.03 25.17 60.08
CA GLU A 302 -15.75 24.80 58.86
C GLU A 302 -15.32 25.64 57.66
N ILE A 303 -15.17 26.96 57.82
CA ILE A 303 -14.76 27.88 56.78
C ILE A 303 -13.29 27.62 56.37
N GLU A 304 -12.41 27.37 57.32
CA GLU A 304 -11.00 27.03 57.08
C GLU A 304 -10.86 25.73 56.36
N ASP A 305 -11.58 24.69 56.77
CA ASP A 305 -11.62 23.39 56.08
C ASP A 305 -12.12 23.53 54.65
N ARG A 306 -13.17 24.32 54.43
CA ARG A 306 -13.72 24.57 53.09
C ARG A 306 -12.74 25.34 52.21
N LEU A 307 -12.09 26.37 52.73
CA LEU A 307 -11.03 27.08 52.01
C LEU A 307 -9.85 26.16 51.69
N ALA A 308 -9.42 25.34 52.60
CA ALA A 308 -8.34 24.35 52.37
C ALA A 308 -8.73 23.31 51.28
N GLN A 309 -9.98 22.91 51.21
CA GLN A 309 -10.50 22.06 50.14
C GLN A 309 -10.43 22.77 48.80
N LEU A 310 -10.92 24.03 48.68
CA LEU A 310 -10.87 24.81 47.46
C LEU A 310 -9.43 25.11 47.03
N GLU A 311 -8.55 25.45 47.96
CA GLU A 311 -7.13 25.71 47.64
C GLU A 311 -6.39 24.48 47.10
N ARG A 312 -6.75 23.28 47.50
CA ARG A 312 -6.22 22.04 46.89
C ARG A 312 -6.63 21.90 45.43
N LEU A 313 -7.86 22.26 45.10
CA LEU A 313 -8.37 22.23 43.74
C LEU A 313 -7.79 23.36 42.90
N PHE A 314 -7.61 24.56 43.50
CA PHE A 314 -7.00 25.71 42.81
C PHE A 314 -5.60 25.40 42.32
N ARG A 315 -4.80 24.70 43.11
CA ARG A 315 -3.44 24.30 42.72
C ARG A 315 -3.41 23.34 41.53
N LYS A 316 -4.51 22.62 41.26
CA LYS A 316 -4.59 21.64 40.18
C LYS A 316 -5.30 22.16 38.93
N TYR A 317 -6.35 22.96 39.10
CA TYR A 317 -7.36 23.17 38.05
C TYR A 317 -7.67 24.63 37.73
N GLY A 318 -7.19 25.60 38.50
CA GLY A 318 -7.45 27.03 38.27
C GLY A 318 -7.26 27.85 39.56
N ALA A 319 -7.13 29.16 39.47
CA ALA A 319 -6.80 30.03 40.59
C ALA A 319 -8.03 30.51 41.41
N SER A 320 -9.26 30.23 40.94
CA SER A 320 -10.52 30.65 41.56
C SER A 320 -11.64 29.65 41.34
N SER A 321 -12.72 29.77 42.12
CA SER A 321 -13.94 28.97 41.94
C SER A 321 -14.58 29.19 40.56
N ALA A 322 -14.49 30.36 39.99
CA ALA A 322 -14.94 30.64 38.63
C ALA A 322 -14.11 29.88 37.59
N GLU A 323 -12.79 29.86 37.74
CA GLU A 323 -11.92 29.11 36.85
C GLU A 323 -12.08 27.58 36.99
N LEU A 324 -12.40 27.07 38.18
CA LEU A 324 -12.75 25.67 38.38
C LEU A 324 -13.96 25.27 37.56
N LEU A 325 -15.02 26.12 37.60
CA LEU A 325 -16.26 25.90 36.85
C LEU A 325 -16.01 25.98 35.33
N ASP A 326 -15.15 26.88 34.87
CA ASP A 326 -14.75 26.97 33.46
C ASP A 326 -13.94 25.77 33.02
N THR A 327 -13.04 25.33 33.85
CA THR A 327 -12.26 24.09 33.60
C THR A 327 -13.19 22.89 33.55
N GLN A 328 -14.15 22.76 34.46
CA GLN A 328 -15.14 21.69 34.44
C GLN A 328 -15.95 21.67 33.14
N ARG A 329 -16.38 22.86 32.65
CA ARG A 329 -17.11 22.98 31.39
C ARG A 329 -16.27 22.52 30.19
N ARG A 330 -14.98 22.93 30.14
CA ARG A 330 -14.05 22.49 29.08
C ARG A 330 -13.82 20.99 29.12
N LEU A 331 -13.61 20.39 30.29
CA LEU A 331 -13.41 18.95 30.44
C LEU A 331 -14.64 18.16 29.99
N LYS A 332 -15.84 18.63 30.33
CA LYS A 332 -17.11 18.01 29.88
C LYS A 332 -17.32 18.14 28.37
N ALA A 333 -16.96 19.27 27.76
CA ALA A 333 -17.05 19.44 26.31
C ALA A 333 -16.09 18.50 25.57
N GLU A 334 -14.82 18.39 26.03
CA GLU A 334 -13.83 17.47 25.47
C GLU A 334 -14.27 16.01 25.62
N LEU A 335 -14.89 15.63 26.75
CA LEU A 335 -15.47 14.30 26.94
C LEU A 335 -16.59 14.00 25.93
N ALA A 336 -17.49 14.94 25.69
CA ALA A 336 -18.58 14.77 24.71
C ALA A 336 -18.05 14.57 23.29
N GLU A 337 -17.02 15.32 22.87
CA GLU A 337 -16.35 15.12 21.57
C GLU A 337 -15.72 13.75 21.43
N LEU A 338 -15.16 13.21 22.51
CA LEU A 338 -14.54 11.88 22.51
C LEU A 338 -15.58 10.73 22.54
N ASP A 339 -16.71 10.90 23.18
CA ASP A 339 -17.82 9.92 23.21
C ASP A 339 -18.48 9.81 21.82
N ASP A 340 -18.71 10.92 21.11
CA ASP A 340 -19.20 10.93 19.70
C ASP A 340 -18.30 10.10 18.77
N SER A 341 -17.01 9.98 19.07
CA SER A 341 -16.09 9.18 18.27
C SER A 341 -16.22 7.66 18.48
N GLU A 342 -16.80 7.18 19.56
CA GLU A 342 -17.11 5.76 19.76
C GLU A 342 -18.33 5.31 18.94
N GLU A 343 -19.36 6.14 18.85
CA GLU A 343 -20.48 5.91 17.93
C GLU A 343 -20.03 5.90 16.47
N ASN A 344 -19.17 6.84 16.09
CA ASN A 344 -18.56 6.87 14.75
C ASN A 344 -17.73 5.61 14.45
N ARG A 345 -17.06 5.03 15.45
CA ARG A 345 -16.31 3.77 15.28
C ARG A 345 -17.24 2.60 14.95
N ALA A 346 -18.34 2.44 15.67
CA ALA A 346 -19.32 1.38 15.42
C ALA A 346 -19.92 1.48 14.00
N VAL A 347 -20.24 2.70 13.55
CA VAL A 347 -20.71 2.95 12.18
C VAL A 347 -19.66 2.57 11.14
N MET A 348 -18.37 2.87 11.41
CA MET A 348 -17.29 2.52 10.49
C MET A 348 -16.96 1.03 10.48
N GLU A 349 -17.08 0.33 11.61
CA GLU A 349 -16.95 -1.13 11.69
C GLU A 349 -18.05 -1.81 10.85
N GLU A 350 -19.29 -1.34 10.97
CA GLU A 350 -20.39 -1.84 10.15
C GLU A 350 -20.19 -1.55 8.65
N ALA A 351 -19.72 -0.35 8.29
CA ALA A 351 -19.43 0.01 6.91
C ALA A 351 -18.30 -0.85 6.31
N ALA A 352 -17.22 -1.09 7.07
CA ALA A 352 -16.13 -1.96 6.65
C ALA A 352 -16.59 -3.42 6.48
N ALA A 353 -17.42 -3.94 7.39
CA ALA A 353 -18.00 -5.27 7.30
C ALA A 353 -18.94 -5.40 6.09
N ARG A 354 -19.77 -4.40 5.82
CA ARG A 354 -20.67 -4.38 4.67
C ARG A 354 -19.90 -4.36 3.34
N THR A 355 -18.87 -3.52 3.23
CA THR A 355 -18.04 -3.47 2.01
C THR A 355 -17.30 -4.77 1.77
N LEU A 356 -16.80 -5.44 2.83
CA LEU A 356 -16.19 -6.76 2.75
C LEU A 356 -17.16 -7.83 2.25
N GLU A 357 -18.39 -7.82 2.74
CA GLU A 357 -19.40 -8.80 2.34
C GLU A 357 -19.80 -8.65 0.86
N VAL A 358 -19.95 -7.40 0.38
CA VAL A 358 -20.22 -7.14 -1.04
C VAL A 358 -19.03 -7.57 -1.91
N TYR A 359 -17.80 -7.30 -1.46
CA TYR A 359 -16.61 -7.78 -2.14
C TYR A 359 -16.56 -9.31 -2.15
N ARG A 360 -16.80 -9.98 -1.02
CA ARG A 360 -16.82 -11.44 -0.90
C ARG A 360 -17.76 -12.09 -1.92
N ALA A 361 -18.98 -11.57 -2.03
CA ALA A 361 -19.96 -12.08 -2.98
C ALA A 361 -19.49 -11.95 -4.43
N ALA A 362 -18.94 -10.78 -4.81
CA ALA A 362 -18.43 -10.54 -6.16
C ALA A 362 -17.17 -11.36 -6.48
N ALA A 363 -16.25 -11.51 -5.52
CA ALA A 363 -15.04 -12.32 -5.68
C ALA A 363 -15.36 -13.81 -5.81
N THR A 364 -16.36 -14.31 -5.06
CA THR A 364 -16.85 -15.70 -5.18
C THR A 364 -17.50 -15.94 -6.56
N GLU A 365 -18.27 -14.98 -7.07
CA GLU A 365 -18.83 -15.04 -8.43
C GLU A 365 -17.71 -15.12 -9.48
N LEU A 366 -16.67 -14.26 -9.36
CA LEU A 366 -15.53 -14.26 -10.26
C LEU A 366 -14.79 -15.60 -10.23
N SER A 367 -14.54 -16.17 -9.04
CA SER A 367 -13.88 -17.46 -8.87
C SER A 367 -14.67 -18.58 -9.57
N ARG A 368 -15.99 -18.62 -9.43
CA ARG A 368 -16.85 -19.59 -10.12
C ARG A 368 -16.79 -19.43 -11.64
N LEU A 369 -16.77 -18.21 -12.14
CA LEU A 369 -16.63 -17.93 -13.57
C LEU A 369 -15.26 -18.38 -14.08
N ARG A 370 -14.19 -18.12 -13.35
CA ARG A 370 -12.83 -18.57 -13.67
C ARG A 370 -12.73 -20.08 -13.76
N ALA A 371 -13.37 -20.82 -12.86
CA ALA A 371 -13.43 -22.28 -12.94
C ALA A 371 -14.09 -22.77 -14.23
N THR A 372 -15.14 -22.09 -14.67
CA THR A 372 -15.81 -22.39 -15.95
C THR A 372 -14.89 -22.08 -17.14
N TRP A 373 -14.26 -20.90 -17.14
CA TRP A 373 -13.33 -20.52 -18.23
C TRP A 373 -12.08 -21.39 -18.25
N ALA A 374 -11.59 -21.84 -17.10
CA ALA A 374 -10.49 -22.78 -17.00
C ALA A 374 -10.81 -24.10 -17.73
N THR A 375 -12.01 -24.64 -17.50
CA THR A 375 -12.46 -25.86 -18.18
C THR A 375 -12.56 -25.66 -19.69
N GLU A 376 -13.09 -24.52 -20.13
CA GLU A 376 -13.16 -24.19 -21.56
C GLU A 376 -11.77 -24.01 -22.18
N LEU A 377 -10.85 -23.33 -21.46
CA LEU A 377 -9.47 -23.13 -21.90
C LEU A 377 -8.76 -24.44 -22.13
N VAL A 378 -8.81 -25.34 -21.14
CA VAL A 378 -8.19 -26.67 -21.21
C VAL A 378 -8.67 -27.42 -22.47
N ALA A 379 -9.99 -27.51 -22.67
CA ALA A 379 -10.56 -28.22 -23.82
C ALA A 379 -10.18 -27.61 -25.19
N ARG A 380 -10.00 -26.29 -25.27
CA ARG A 380 -9.55 -25.61 -26.49
C ARG A 380 -8.07 -25.79 -26.73
N LEU A 381 -7.28 -25.65 -25.67
CA LEU A 381 -5.84 -25.71 -25.73
C LEU A 381 -5.37 -27.12 -26.14
N GLU A 382 -5.93 -28.17 -25.55
CA GLU A 382 -5.57 -29.55 -25.89
C GLU A 382 -5.85 -29.86 -27.36
N ARG A 383 -6.91 -29.32 -27.94
CA ARG A 383 -7.17 -29.43 -29.39
C ARG A 383 -6.10 -28.73 -30.25
N GLU A 384 -5.63 -27.55 -29.80
CA GLU A 384 -4.57 -26.85 -30.52
C GLU A 384 -3.20 -27.53 -30.37
N LEU A 385 -2.92 -28.13 -29.20
CA LEU A 385 -1.69 -28.88 -28.90
C LEU A 385 -1.60 -30.18 -29.70
N ALA A 386 -2.72 -30.83 -29.98
CA ALA A 386 -2.74 -32.09 -30.71
C ALA A 386 -2.03 -32.01 -32.09
N ASP A 387 -2.16 -30.86 -32.78
CA ASP A 387 -1.52 -30.64 -34.08
C ASP A 387 -0.06 -30.11 -33.98
N LEU A 388 0.45 -29.89 -32.75
CA LEU A 388 1.76 -29.27 -32.51
C LEU A 388 2.79 -30.24 -31.93
N ALA A 389 2.74 -31.51 -32.33
CA ALA A 389 3.57 -32.60 -31.77
C ALA A 389 3.40 -32.82 -30.26
N LEU A 390 2.26 -32.42 -29.71
CA LEU A 390 1.91 -32.50 -28.30
C LEU A 390 0.53 -33.18 -28.10
N ALA A 391 0.19 -34.12 -28.99
CA ALA A 391 -1.12 -34.78 -29.00
C ALA A 391 -1.45 -35.56 -27.72
N ARG A 392 -0.45 -35.94 -26.94
CA ARG A 392 -0.61 -36.66 -25.68
C ARG A 392 -0.36 -35.81 -24.45
N ALA A 393 -0.03 -34.55 -24.65
CA ALA A 393 0.21 -33.61 -23.56
C ALA A 393 -1.12 -33.30 -22.84
N ARG A 394 -1.01 -33.05 -21.56
CA ARG A 394 -2.14 -32.61 -20.73
C ARG A 394 -1.88 -31.20 -20.25
N PHE A 395 -2.92 -30.39 -20.27
CA PHE A 395 -2.91 -29.03 -19.72
C PHE A 395 -3.92 -28.93 -18.59
N GLY A 396 -3.64 -28.13 -17.58
CA GLY A 396 -4.53 -27.89 -16.46
C GLY A 396 -4.46 -26.45 -15.98
N VAL A 397 -5.52 -26.00 -15.39
CA VAL A 397 -5.58 -24.71 -14.70
C VAL A 397 -6.00 -24.97 -13.25
N SER A 398 -5.10 -24.71 -12.31
CA SER A 398 -5.40 -24.77 -10.88
C SER A 398 -5.82 -23.39 -10.39
N LEU A 399 -6.94 -23.35 -9.66
CA LEU A 399 -7.36 -22.18 -8.90
C LEU A 399 -7.14 -22.51 -7.42
N GLU A 400 -6.10 -21.95 -6.85
CA GLU A 400 -5.68 -22.19 -5.47
C GLU A 400 -6.03 -20.98 -4.62
N THR A 401 -6.46 -21.22 -3.38
CA THR A 401 -6.71 -20.18 -2.40
C THR A 401 -5.62 -20.22 -1.34
N THR A 402 -4.89 -19.13 -1.16
CA THR A 402 -3.85 -19.05 -0.14
C THR A 402 -4.48 -18.78 1.22
N ARG A 403 -4.28 -19.68 2.18
CA ARG A 403 -4.73 -19.50 3.57
C ARG A 403 -3.91 -18.41 4.24
N ARG A 404 -4.60 -17.50 4.93
CA ARG A 404 -3.99 -16.43 5.72
C ARG A 404 -4.62 -16.37 7.10
N SER A 405 -3.86 -16.75 8.11
CA SER A 405 -4.29 -16.62 9.50
C SER A 405 -4.55 -15.15 9.84
N GLY A 406 -5.71 -14.89 10.46
CA GLY A 406 -6.11 -13.52 10.82
C GLY A 406 -6.65 -12.67 9.66
N SER A 407 -6.91 -13.25 8.49
CA SER A 407 -7.60 -12.55 7.41
C SER A 407 -9.05 -12.23 7.80
N THR A 408 -9.49 -11.05 7.41
CA THR A 408 -10.88 -10.61 7.59
C THR A 408 -11.84 -11.29 6.60
N LEU A 409 -11.33 -11.71 5.43
CA LEU A 409 -12.11 -12.46 4.46
C LEU A 409 -12.07 -13.96 4.80
N GLN A 410 -13.25 -14.56 4.93
CA GLN A 410 -13.41 -16.00 5.14
C GLN A 410 -14.14 -16.64 3.96
N ILE A 411 -13.59 -17.72 3.42
CA ILE A 411 -14.19 -18.58 2.42
C ILE A 411 -14.23 -20.00 3.00
N ASP A 412 -15.38 -20.62 3.00
CA ASP A 412 -15.63 -21.96 3.58
C ASP A 412 -15.15 -22.09 5.05
N GLY A 413 -15.22 -21.00 5.82
CA GLY A 413 -14.81 -20.96 7.23
C GLY A 413 -13.31 -20.78 7.47
N GLU A 414 -12.50 -20.64 6.43
CA GLU A 414 -11.06 -20.40 6.52
C GLU A 414 -10.69 -18.98 6.07
N GLY A 415 -9.80 -18.35 6.82
CA GLY A 415 -9.23 -17.05 6.43
C GLY A 415 -8.35 -17.18 5.20
N VAL A 416 -8.60 -16.35 4.18
CA VAL A 416 -7.89 -16.40 2.90
C VAL A 416 -7.20 -15.08 2.58
N ASP A 417 -6.11 -15.14 1.81
CA ASP A 417 -5.51 -13.95 1.23
C ASP A 417 -6.39 -13.43 0.09
N PHE A 418 -6.50 -12.10 -0.03
CA PHE A 418 -7.36 -11.49 -1.04
C PHE A 418 -6.82 -10.14 -1.49
N GLY A 419 -7.25 -9.72 -2.67
CA GLY A 419 -6.74 -8.50 -3.28
C GLY A 419 -7.68 -7.92 -4.35
N PRO A 420 -7.19 -6.96 -5.15
CA PRO A 420 -7.99 -6.31 -6.20
C PRO A 420 -8.43 -7.29 -7.31
N HIS A 421 -7.86 -8.47 -7.35
CA HIS A 421 -8.15 -9.48 -8.37
C HIS A 421 -8.91 -10.71 -7.83
N GLY A 422 -9.50 -10.61 -6.63
CA GLY A 422 -10.15 -11.72 -5.94
C GLY A 422 -9.22 -12.43 -4.97
N PHE A 423 -9.50 -13.70 -4.69
CA PHE A 423 -8.74 -14.55 -3.78
C PHE A 423 -8.13 -15.77 -4.47
N ASP A 424 -8.34 -15.94 -5.81
CA ASP A 424 -7.80 -17.05 -6.56
C ASP A 424 -6.34 -16.80 -6.94
N HIS A 425 -5.49 -17.78 -6.69
CA HIS A 425 -4.16 -17.88 -7.25
C HIS A 425 -4.20 -18.84 -8.44
N ILE A 426 -4.01 -18.34 -9.65
CA ILE A 426 -4.19 -19.09 -10.89
C ILE A 426 -2.84 -19.63 -11.34
N ILE A 427 -2.75 -20.95 -11.51
CA ILE A 427 -1.54 -21.64 -11.94
C ILE A 427 -1.85 -22.50 -13.16
N PHE A 428 -1.20 -22.21 -14.28
CA PHE A 428 -1.23 -23.07 -15.45
C PHE A 428 -0.24 -24.20 -15.27
N GLN A 429 -0.74 -25.43 -15.48
CA GLN A 429 0.01 -26.67 -15.32
C GLN A 429 0.07 -27.43 -16.63
N PHE A 430 1.16 -28.13 -16.84
CA PHE A 430 1.39 -28.88 -18.08
C PHE A 430 2.14 -30.19 -17.78
N ALA A 431 1.78 -31.23 -18.51
CA ALA A 431 2.49 -32.50 -18.58
C ALA A 431 2.68 -32.88 -20.05
N PRO A 432 3.91 -32.89 -20.59
CA PRO A 432 4.17 -33.15 -22.00
C PRO A 432 3.86 -34.59 -22.42
N ASN A 433 4.02 -35.54 -21.51
CA ASN A 433 3.85 -36.98 -21.80
C ASN A 433 2.87 -37.65 -20.82
N PRO A 434 2.16 -38.71 -21.25
CA PRO A 434 1.31 -39.49 -20.36
C PRO A 434 2.13 -40.12 -19.23
N GLY A 435 1.62 -40.02 -18.00
CA GLY A 435 2.26 -40.56 -16.80
C GLY A 435 3.21 -39.58 -16.09
N GLU A 436 3.53 -38.46 -16.72
CA GLU A 436 4.26 -37.40 -16.05
C GLU A 436 3.33 -36.58 -15.14
N PRO A 437 3.84 -36.06 -14.00
CA PRO A 437 3.07 -35.20 -13.13
C PRO A 437 2.75 -33.85 -13.80
N MET A 438 1.61 -33.29 -13.49
CA MET A 438 1.27 -31.91 -13.87
C MET A 438 2.20 -30.94 -13.13
N MET A 439 2.95 -30.15 -13.87
CA MET A 439 3.90 -29.20 -13.33
C MET A 439 3.52 -27.78 -13.75
N PRO A 440 3.73 -26.77 -12.89
CA PRO A 440 3.58 -25.37 -13.30
C PRO A 440 4.41 -25.05 -14.55
N LEU A 441 3.89 -24.20 -15.44
CA LEU A 441 4.59 -23.80 -16.67
C LEU A 441 5.99 -23.23 -16.38
N SER A 442 6.19 -22.60 -15.25
CA SER A 442 7.50 -22.09 -14.80
C SER A 442 8.57 -23.17 -14.59
N ARG A 443 8.18 -24.45 -14.54
CA ARG A 443 9.11 -25.58 -14.37
C ARG A 443 9.36 -26.38 -15.64
N ILE A 444 8.80 -25.95 -16.77
CA ILE A 444 9.05 -26.61 -18.05
C ILE A 444 10.47 -26.28 -18.52
N ALA A 445 11.28 -27.31 -18.75
CA ALA A 445 12.68 -27.16 -19.15
C ALA A 445 12.88 -26.93 -20.66
N SER A 446 11.89 -27.29 -21.50
CA SER A 446 12.01 -27.25 -22.97
C SER A 446 11.44 -25.94 -23.53
N GLY A 447 12.31 -25.09 -24.07
CA GLY A 447 11.90 -23.84 -24.75
C GLY A 447 10.96 -24.08 -25.93
N GLY A 448 11.18 -25.15 -26.69
CA GLY A 448 10.31 -25.52 -27.81
C GLY A 448 8.89 -25.94 -27.40
N GLU A 449 8.78 -26.70 -26.29
CA GLU A 449 7.46 -27.05 -25.72
C GLU A 449 6.74 -25.79 -25.22
N LEU A 450 7.43 -24.92 -24.50
CA LEU A 450 6.87 -23.68 -24.00
C LEU A 450 6.40 -22.78 -25.13
N ALA A 451 7.17 -22.64 -26.21
CA ALA A 451 6.79 -21.87 -27.39
C ALA A 451 5.53 -22.43 -28.09
N ARG A 452 5.40 -23.77 -28.16
CA ARG A 452 4.20 -24.42 -28.73
C ARG A 452 2.99 -24.26 -27.81
N VAL A 453 3.16 -24.36 -26.50
CA VAL A 453 2.08 -24.06 -25.54
C VAL A 453 1.65 -22.60 -25.65
N ALA A 454 2.61 -21.66 -25.80
CA ALA A 454 2.33 -20.25 -26.04
C ALA A 454 1.48 -20.05 -27.30
N LEU A 455 1.91 -20.66 -28.41
CA LEU A 455 1.17 -20.59 -29.68
C LEU A 455 -0.25 -21.16 -29.54
N ALA A 456 -0.40 -22.29 -28.87
CA ALA A 456 -1.70 -22.91 -28.62
C ALA A 456 -2.60 -22.03 -27.74
N LEU A 457 -2.05 -21.39 -26.70
CA LEU A 457 -2.76 -20.43 -25.85
C LEU A 457 -3.26 -19.22 -26.66
N GLN A 458 -2.38 -18.65 -27.49
CA GLN A 458 -2.73 -17.51 -28.37
C GLN A 458 -3.85 -17.88 -29.36
N LEU A 459 -3.85 -19.10 -29.87
CA LEU A 459 -4.90 -19.58 -30.77
C LEU A 459 -6.22 -19.92 -30.04
N ALA A 460 -6.13 -20.42 -28.79
CA ALA A 460 -7.29 -20.76 -27.96
C ALA A 460 -8.00 -19.52 -27.39
N ALA A 461 -7.32 -18.40 -27.27
CA ALA A 461 -7.88 -17.15 -26.76
C ALA A 461 -9.07 -16.69 -27.61
N ARG A 462 -10.17 -16.28 -26.93
CA ARG A 462 -11.29 -15.60 -27.56
C ARG A 462 -10.93 -14.12 -27.78
N GLY A 463 -11.24 -13.62 -28.94
CA GLY A 463 -11.18 -12.20 -29.27
C GLY A 463 -10.44 -11.94 -30.59
N GLU A 464 -10.94 -11.01 -31.33
CA GLU A 464 -10.16 -10.30 -32.35
C GLU A 464 -9.18 -9.44 -31.58
N GLU A 465 -7.88 -9.80 -31.61
CA GLU A 465 -6.89 -8.84 -31.18
C GLU A 465 -7.01 -7.65 -32.14
N VAL A 466 -7.19 -6.46 -31.56
CA VAL A 466 -7.30 -5.21 -32.30
C VAL A 466 -6.04 -5.09 -33.17
N ALA A 467 -6.21 -4.74 -34.42
CA ALA A 467 -5.11 -4.39 -35.31
C ALA A 467 -4.21 -3.40 -34.57
N GLY A 468 -2.94 -3.76 -34.32
CA GLY A 468 -2.02 -2.95 -33.49
C GLY A 468 -1.48 -3.65 -32.23
N GLY A 469 -1.80 -4.91 -31.99
CA GLY A 469 -1.25 -5.70 -30.86
C GLY A 469 0.29 -5.85 -30.91
N PRO A 470 0.92 -6.34 -29.83
CA PRO A 470 2.36 -6.52 -29.73
C PRO A 470 2.88 -7.48 -30.81
N THR A 471 4.11 -7.25 -31.28
CA THR A 471 4.82 -8.21 -32.13
C THR A 471 5.12 -9.47 -31.30
N MET A 472 4.63 -10.64 -31.74
CA MET A 472 4.92 -11.92 -31.09
C MET A 472 6.11 -12.58 -31.75
N VAL A 473 7.09 -12.98 -30.94
CA VAL A 473 8.31 -13.64 -31.39
C VAL A 473 8.27 -15.09 -30.92
N PHE A 474 8.39 -16.04 -31.84
CA PHE A 474 8.49 -17.47 -31.55
C PHE A 474 9.88 -17.97 -31.89
N ASP A 475 10.64 -18.32 -30.86
CA ASP A 475 11.97 -18.94 -31.00
C ASP A 475 11.89 -20.42 -30.61
N GLU A 476 12.60 -21.26 -31.37
CA GLU A 476 12.68 -22.71 -31.15
C GLU A 476 11.33 -23.46 -31.15
N ALA A 477 10.24 -22.86 -31.60
CA ALA A 477 8.93 -23.53 -31.63
C ALA A 477 8.92 -24.81 -32.49
N ASP A 478 9.88 -24.91 -33.41
CA ASP A 478 10.12 -26.06 -34.31
C ASP A 478 11.12 -27.07 -33.75
N ALA A 479 11.64 -26.89 -32.53
CA ALA A 479 12.55 -27.82 -31.89
C ALA A 479 11.86 -29.18 -31.64
N GLY A 480 12.50 -30.26 -32.17
CA GLY A 480 11.96 -31.60 -32.06
C GLY A 480 10.73 -31.91 -32.94
N VAL A 481 10.39 -31.01 -33.86
CA VAL A 481 9.25 -31.15 -34.78
C VAL A 481 9.76 -31.38 -36.21
N GLY A 482 9.03 -32.16 -37.01
CA GLY A 482 9.38 -32.39 -38.41
C GLY A 482 8.19 -32.85 -39.25
N GLY A 483 8.37 -33.00 -40.53
CA GLY A 483 7.38 -33.56 -41.46
C GLY A 483 5.99 -32.89 -41.40
N ALA A 484 4.95 -33.66 -41.15
CA ALA A 484 3.57 -33.19 -41.11
C ALA A 484 3.30 -32.20 -39.97
N GLU A 485 3.96 -32.40 -38.81
CA GLU A 485 3.83 -31.55 -37.65
C GLU A 485 4.44 -30.17 -37.88
N GLY A 486 5.62 -30.10 -38.58
CA GLY A 486 6.20 -28.82 -39.01
C GLY A 486 5.28 -28.04 -39.96
N SER A 487 4.58 -28.76 -40.85
CA SER A 487 3.57 -28.12 -41.72
C SER A 487 2.36 -27.60 -40.93
N ALA A 488 1.92 -28.33 -39.90
CA ALA A 488 0.85 -27.89 -39.01
C ALA A 488 1.26 -26.66 -38.19
N LEU A 489 2.49 -26.64 -37.65
CA LEU A 489 3.07 -25.49 -36.96
C LEU A 489 3.08 -24.24 -37.84
N GLY A 490 3.59 -24.36 -39.08
CA GLY A 490 3.62 -23.24 -40.03
C GLY A 490 2.21 -22.68 -40.32
N ARG A 491 1.22 -23.56 -40.55
CA ARG A 491 -0.17 -23.15 -40.75
C ARG A 491 -0.76 -22.46 -39.52
N LYS A 492 -0.47 -22.93 -38.30
CA LYS A 492 -0.97 -22.32 -37.06
C LYS A 492 -0.32 -20.96 -36.81
N LEU A 493 0.98 -20.79 -37.04
CA LEU A 493 1.65 -19.48 -37.00
C LEU A 493 1.03 -18.53 -38.04
N ARG A 494 0.79 -18.98 -39.26
CA ARG A 494 0.13 -18.16 -40.31
C ARG A 494 -1.32 -17.81 -39.93
N ARG A 495 -2.06 -18.73 -39.27
CA ARG A 495 -3.40 -18.44 -38.75
C ARG A 495 -3.38 -17.36 -37.65
N LEU A 496 -2.42 -17.45 -36.73
CA LEU A 496 -2.24 -16.45 -35.68
C LEU A 496 -1.82 -15.09 -36.27
N ALA A 497 -0.99 -15.11 -37.31
CA ALA A 497 -0.52 -13.89 -38.00
C ALA A 497 -1.61 -13.07 -38.70
N LYS A 498 -2.83 -13.61 -38.84
CA LYS A 498 -4.00 -12.82 -39.27
C LYS A 498 -4.48 -11.84 -38.20
N ARG A 499 -4.12 -12.08 -36.93
CA ARG A 499 -4.53 -11.28 -35.77
C ARG A 499 -3.46 -10.24 -35.36
N GLY A 500 -2.21 -10.39 -35.85
CA GLY A 500 -1.11 -9.51 -35.47
C GLY A 500 0.20 -9.88 -36.16
N GLN A 501 1.24 -9.13 -35.89
CA GLN A 501 2.56 -9.39 -36.43
C GLN A 501 3.28 -10.49 -35.65
N ILE A 502 3.83 -11.46 -36.39
CA ILE A 502 4.60 -12.58 -35.82
C ILE A 502 5.99 -12.59 -36.47
N LEU A 503 7.01 -12.83 -35.66
CA LEU A 503 8.35 -13.23 -36.10
C LEU A 503 8.62 -14.65 -35.60
N ALA A 504 8.82 -15.59 -36.52
CA ALA A 504 9.19 -16.97 -36.20
C ALA A 504 10.62 -17.26 -36.64
N VAL A 505 11.45 -17.72 -35.70
CA VAL A 505 12.79 -18.23 -36.01
C VAL A 505 12.65 -19.70 -36.29
N THR A 506 13.11 -20.16 -37.45
CA THR A 506 12.89 -21.55 -37.88
C THR A 506 14.07 -22.13 -38.66
N HIS A 507 14.26 -23.41 -38.50
CA HIS A 507 15.14 -24.21 -39.34
C HIS A 507 14.37 -25.16 -40.29
N LEU A 508 12.99 -25.16 -40.18
CA LEU A 508 12.15 -26.02 -40.99
C LEU A 508 11.64 -25.31 -42.27
N ALA A 509 11.83 -25.90 -43.44
CA ALA A 509 11.31 -25.45 -44.70
C ALA A 509 9.76 -25.33 -44.69
N GLN A 510 9.07 -26.25 -43.95
CA GLN A 510 7.62 -26.25 -43.78
C GLN A 510 7.08 -25.00 -43.10
N VAL A 511 7.81 -24.47 -42.11
CA VAL A 511 7.46 -23.25 -41.42
C VAL A 511 7.84 -22.02 -42.25
N ALA A 512 9.04 -22.05 -42.85
CA ALA A 512 9.56 -20.97 -43.68
C ALA A 512 8.65 -20.66 -44.88
N SER A 513 8.11 -21.69 -45.55
CA SER A 513 7.20 -21.54 -46.69
C SER A 513 5.89 -20.81 -46.32
N CYS A 514 5.45 -20.88 -45.07
CA CYS A 514 4.24 -20.24 -44.57
C CYS A 514 4.42 -18.73 -44.29
N GLY A 515 5.66 -18.19 -44.27
CA GLY A 515 5.94 -16.78 -44.04
C GLY A 515 5.37 -15.84 -45.10
N HIS A 516 4.91 -14.63 -44.72
CA HIS A 516 4.57 -13.56 -45.66
C HIS A 516 5.84 -12.81 -46.06
N VAL A 517 6.78 -12.65 -45.15
CA VAL A 517 8.11 -12.08 -45.33
C VAL A 517 9.13 -13.07 -44.84
N GLN A 518 10.22 -13.25 -45.58
CA GLN A 518 11.31 -14.14 -45.16
C GLN A 518 12.62 -13.38 -45.16
N HIS A 519 13.36 -13.54 -44.06
CA HIS A 519 14.72 -13.04 -43.89
C HIS A 519 15.67 -14.22 -43.71
N ARG A 520 16.86 -14.09 -44.32
CA ARG A 520 17.94 -15.08 -44.18
C ARG A 520 19.12 -14.46 -43.47
N VAL A 521 19.58 -15.16 -42.41
CA VAL A 521 20.83 -14.83 -41.73
C VAL A 521 21.95 -15.65 -42.32
N THR A 522 22.98 -14.98 -42.79
CA THR A 522 24.19 -15.62 -43.38
C THR A 522 25.44 -15.22 -42.60
N LYS A 523 26.39 -16.15 -42.49
CA LYS A 523 27.73 -15.87 -41.98
C LYS A 523 28.71 -15.58 -43.10
N ARG A 524 29.56 -14.57 -42.86
CA ARG A 524 30.70 -14.27 -43.76
C ARG A 524 31.95 -14.07 -42.91
N VAL A 525 33.06 -14.65 -43.36
CA VAL A 525 34.37 -14.43 -42.71
C VAL A 525 35.15 -13.43 -43.53
N ARG A 526 35.55 -12.30 -42.91
CA ARG A 526 36.41 -11.28 -43.51
C ARG A 526 37.53 -10.93 -42.50
N GLY A 527 38.80 -11.01 -42.98
CA GLY A 527 39.94 -10.63 -42.15
C GLY A 527 40.06 -11.47 -40.86
N GLY A 528 39.71 -12.78 -40.89
CA GLY A 528 39.73 -13.66 -39.74
C GLY A 528 38.60 -13.44 -38.72
N ARG A 529 37.65 -12.55 -39.00
CA ARG A 529 36.50 -12.26 -38.14
C ARG A 529 35.19 -12.68 -38.80
N THR A 530 34.29 -13.21 -37.99
CA THR A 530 32.94 -13.60 -38.41
C THR A 530 32.00 -12.41 -38.38
N PHE A 531 31.23 -12.25 -39.43
CA PHE A 531 30.14 -11.27 -39.57
C PHE A 531 28.84 -12.01 -39.87
N ALA A 532 27.77 -11.64 -39.27
CA ALA A 532 26.44 -12.06 -39.66
C ALA A 532 25.72 -10.91 -40.39
N ASP A 533 25.10 -11.28 -41.49
CA ASP A 533 24.29 -10.41 -42.34
C ASP A 533 22.86 -10.90 -42.35
N VAL A 534 21.88 -10.01 -42.33
CA VAL A 534 20.45 -10.32 -42.47
C VAL A 534 19.92 -9.73 -43.75
N GLN A 535 19.35 -10.56 -44.61
CA GLN A 535 18.81 -10.15 -45.89
C GLN A 535 17.34 -10.53 -46.02
N ARG A 536 16.50 -9.61 -46.42
CA ARG A 536 15.13 -9.90 -46.87
C ARG A 536 15.21 -10.62 -48.20
N LEU A 537 14.47 -11.71 -48.35
CA LEU A 537 14.46 -12.53 -49.53
C LEU A 537 13.27 -12.18 -50.43
N GLU A 538 13.56 -11.97 -51.68
CA GLU A 538 12.56 -11.88 -52.75
C GLU A 538 12.12 -13.29 -53.17
N ARG A 539 11.01 -13.39 -53.92
CA ARG A 539 10.40 -14.69 -54.26
C ARG A 539 11.40 -15.74 -54.79
N ALA A 540 12.23 -15.41 -55.76
CA ALA A 540 13.20 -16.35 -56.32
C ALA A 540 14.24 -16.81 -55.29
N GLU A 541 14.67 -15.89 -54.42
CA GLU A 541 15.59 -16.17 -53.33
C GLU A 541 14.92 -17.03 -52.23
N ARG A 542 13.63 -16.83 -51.99
CA ARG A 542 12.83 -17.67 -51.08
C ARG A 542 12.75 -19.11 -51.56
N VAL A 543 12.46 -19.33 -52.86
CA VAL A 543 12.45 -20.67 -53.46
C VAL A 543 13.80 -21.32 -53.29
N ALA A 544 14.91 -20.62 -53.60
CA ALA A 544 16.27 -21.15 -53.45
C ALA A 544 16.61 -21.48 -51.97
N GLU A 545 16.24 -20.65 -51.01
CA GLU A 545 16.49 -20.87 -49.57
C GLU A 545 15.67 -22.04 -49.06
N ILE A 546 14.40 -22.14 -49.39
CA ILE A 546 13.55 -23.28 -49.00
C ILE A 546 14.07 -24.59 -49.61
N ALA A 547 14.51 -24.58 -50.89
CA ALA A 547 15.13 -25.73 -51.51
C ALA A 547 16.43 -26.15 -50.79
N ARG A 548 17.26 -25.15 -50.40
CA ARG A 548 18.45 -25.40 -49.56
C ARG A 548 18.12 -26.00 -48.22
N MET A 549 17.06 -25.55 -47.54
CA MET A 549 16.58 -26.09 -46.27
C MET A 549 16.08 -27.54 -46.41
N LEU A 550 15.53 -27.92 -47.58
CA LEU A 550 15.08 -29.29 -47.85
C LEU A 550 16.19 -30.26 -48.21
N SER A 551 17.17 -29.80 -49.00
CA SER A 551 18.19 -30.71 -49.62
C SER A 551 19.62 -30.48 -49.11
N GLY A 552 19.83 -29.50 -48.20
CA GLY A 552 21.16 -29.07 -47.78
C GLY A 552 21.91 -28.29 -48.85
N GLU A 553 23.22 -28.38 -48.91
CA GLU A 553 24.05 -27.55 -49.82
C GLU A 553 23.84 -27.86 -51.32
N LYS A 554 23.38 -29.07 -51.67
CA LYS A 554 23.14 -29.46 -53.06
C LYS A 554 21.69 -29.20 -53.46
N VAL A 555 21.41 -27.99 -53.93
CA VAL A 555 20.10 -27.66 -54.49
C VAL A 555 19.94 -28.33 -55.87
N THR A 556 18.85 -29.07 -56.04
CA THR A 556 18.51 -29.79 -57.27
C THR A 556 17.26 -29.17 -57.94
N PRO A 557 17.04 -29.41 -59.25
CA PRO A 557 15.79 -28.96 -59.88
C PRO A 557 14.52 -29.52 -59.17
N LEU A 558 14.61 -30.74 -58.60
CA LEU A 558 13.49 -31.35 -57.86
C LEU A 558 13.23 -30.60 -56.54
N SER A 559 14.30 -30.24 -55.80
CA SER A 559 14.13 -29.48 -54.56
C SER A 559 13.59 -28.05 -54.80
N LEU A 560 13.96 -27.43 -55.92
CA LEU A 560 13.40 -26.15 -56.35
C LEU A 560 11.89 -26.24 -56.68
N SER A 561 11.50 -27.28 -57.47
CA SER A 561 10.10 -27.53 -57.78
C SER A 561 9.27 -27.79 -56.48
N HIS A 562 9.79 -28.61 -55.56
CA HIS A 562 9.13 -28.88 -54.28
C HIS A 562 9.02 -27.62 -53.43
N ALA A 563 10.06 -26.79 -53.36
CA ALA A 563 10.01 -25.51 -52.66
C ALA A 563 8.94 -24.56 -53.22
N GLU A 564 8.82 -24.51 -54.57
CA GLU A 564 7.78 -23.72 -55.21
C GLU A 564 6.38 -24.25 -54.91
N GLU A 565 6.16 -25.53 -54.96
CA GLU A 565 4.90 -26.17 -54.55
C GLU A 565 4.52 -25.85 -53.10
N MET A 566 5.49 -25.85 -52.19
CA MET A 566 5.26 -25.51 -50.78
C MET A 566 4.82 -24.05 -50.61
N LEU A 567 5.44 -23.12 -51.31
CA LEU A 567 5.08 -21.69 -51.31
C LEU A 567 3.67 -21.48 -51.85
N VAL A 568 3.32 -22.12 -52.95
CA VAL A 568 1.99 -22.05 -53.57
C VAL A 568 0.92 -22.66 -52.65
N ALA A 569 1.19 -23.82 -52.02
CA ALA A 569 0.32 -24.47 -51.05
C ALA A 569 0.09 -23.62 -49.81
N ALA A 570 1.07 -22.81 -49.42
CA ALA A 570 0.96 -21.84 -48.33
C ALA A 570 0.17 -20.57 -48.73
N GLY A 571 -0.28 -20.42 -49.99
CA GLY A 571 -1.12 -19.33 -50.45
C GLY A 571 -0.35 -18.16 -51.09
N GLU A 572 0.89 -18.36 -51.46
CA GLU A 572 1.63 -17.39 -52.27
C GLU A 572 1.19 -17.52 -53.77
N LYS A 573 0.83 -16.40 -54.39
CA LYS A 573 0.44 -16.41 -55.80
C LYS A 573 1.67 -16.80 -56.66
N ARG A 574 1.45 -17.62 -57.68
CA ARG A 574 2.50 -17.97 -58.66
C ARG A 574 3.15 -16.76 -59.31
#